data_69aca69c0a54ad8f32c447cc4c6aaefb
#
_entry.id   69aca69c0a54ad8f32c447cc4c6aaefb
#
_cell.length_a   1.000
_cell.length_b   1.000
_cell.length_c   1.000
_cell.angle_alpha   90.00
_cell.angle_beta   90.00
_cell.angle_gamma   90.00
#
_symmetry.space_group_name_H-M   'P 1'
#
loop_
_entity.id
_entity.type
_entity.pdbx_description
1 polymer ?
#
loop_
_entity_poly.entity_id
_entity_poly.type
_entity_poly.pdbx_seq_one_letter_code
_entity_poly.pdbx_strand_id
1 'polypeptide(L)'
;DDAELGQHGDGYTKQLAYYELDLGLNHVSRRWATSTLRSACCLAAIPGGADGPSGVLVGGEDYIEYLHEGMSPPSSSSSSSGTKNSKRLICAIPRRELHPKSKGVLITTISVLRQKKGKFFALAQSELGDVYKVTLQMSKEDKTVVTHMTICLLDTLPIGN
;
A
#
# COMPACT_ATOMS: atom_id res chain seq x y z
N ASP A 1 31.22 -16.97 12.42
CA ASP A 1 30.23 -17.98 12.06
C ASP A 1 29.15 -17.29 11.22
N ASP A 2 29.41 -17.30 9.91
CA ASP A 2 28.51 -16.78 8.88
C ASP A 2 27.38 -17.78 8.70
N ALA A 3 26.25 -17.53 9.31
CA ALA A 3 25.04 -18.31 9.11
C ALA A 3 24.37 -17.89 7.80
N GLU A 4 24.42 -18.79 6.85
CA GLU A 4 23.75 -18.92 5.58
C GLU A 4 22.47 -18.07 5.43
N LEU A 5 22.55 -17.04 4.59
CA LEU A 5 21.39 -16.41 3.96
C LEU A 5 20.79 -17.41 2.97
N GLY A 6 19.84 -18.20 3.47
CA GLY A 6 19.07 -19.14 2.69
C GLY A 6 18.37 -18.44 1.52
N GLN A 7 18.78 -18.81 0.31
CA GLN A 7 18.10 -18.51 -0.92
C GLN A 7 16.74 -19.25 -0.93
N HIS A 8 15.67 -18.53 -0.62
CA HIS A 8 14.36 -18.86 -1.14
C HIS A 8 13.65 -17.55 -1.51
N GLY A 9 13.36 -17.45 -2.82
CA GLY A 9 12.86 -16.25 -3.48
C GLY A 9 11.45 -15.83 -3.07
N ASP A 10 11.32 -15.35 -1.85
CA ASP A 10 10.20 -14.50 -1.49
C ASP A 10 10.53 -13.08 -1.93
N GLY A 11 9.73 -12.52 -2.86
CA GLY A 11 9.90 -11.16 -3.36
C GLY A 11 9.76 -10.06 -2.28
N TYR A 12 9.64 -10.44 -1.01
CA TYR A 12 9.47 -9.57 0.14
C TYR A 12 10.80 -9.33 0.85
N THR A 13 11.44 -8.21 0.56
CA THR A 13 12.74 -7.87 1.15
C THR A 13 12.75 -6.57 1.96
N LYS A 14 11.67 -5.77 1.89
CA LYS A 14 11.52 -4.56 2.67
C LYS A 14 10.53 -4.77 3.80
N GLN A 15 10.70 -4.03 4.89
CA GLN A 15 9.79 -4.05 6.03
C GLN A 15 9.13 -2.69 6.18
N LEU A 16 7.81 -2.68 6.26
CA LEU A 16 7.03 -1.54 6.71
C LEU A 16 6.80 -1.69 8.21
N ALA A 17 7.13 -0.66 8.98
CA ALA A 17 6.89 -0.63 10.42
C ALA A 17 6.09 0.62 10.81
N TYR A 18 5.13 0.43 11.69
CA TYR A 18 4.33 1.50 12.29
C TYR A 18 4.79 1.74 13.72
N TYR A 19 5.07 3.00 14.01
CA TYR A 19 5.49 3.45 15.33
C TYR A 19 4.50 4.45 15.88
N GLU A 20 4.25 4.37 17.16
CA GLU A 20 3.46 5.34 17.93
C GLU A 20 4.39 6.12 18.86
N LEU A 21 4.22 7.44 18.88
CA LEU A 21 4.91 8.33 19.79
C LEU A 21 4.00 8.65 20.96
N ASP A 22 4.38 8.22 22.17
CA ASP A 22 3.77 8.66 23.41
C ASP A 22 4.46 9.95 23.87
N LEU A 23 3.76 11.08 23.71
CA LEU A 23 4.28 12.41 24.08
C LEU A 23 4.39 12.59 25.59
N GLY A 24 3.58 11.89 26.39
CA GLY A 24 3.63 11.96 27.85
C GLY A 24 4.87 11.30 28.44
N LEU A 25 5.29 10.19 27.86
CA LEU A 25 6.46 9.42 28.28
C LEU A 25 7.70 9.69 27.43
N ASN A 26 7.59 10.50 26.40
CA ASN A 26 8.63 10.73 25.38
C ASN A 26 9.23 9.41 24.86
N HIS A 27 8.35 8.44 24.60
CA HIS A 27 8.72 7.10 24.22
C HIS A 27 8.11 6.73 22.87
N VAL A 28 8.89 6.05 22.03
CA VAL A 28 8.46 5.52 20.73
C VAL A 28 8.32 4.01 20.83
N SER A 29 7.13 3.49 20.55
CA SER A 29 6.86 2.07 20.52
C SER A 29 6.49 1.59 19.12
N ARG A 30 7.03 0.44 18.71
CA ARG A 30 6.63 -0.21 17.47
C ARG A 30 5.33 -0.98 17.70
N ARG A 31 4.26 -0.57 17.04
CA ARG A 31 2.93 -1.20 17.16
C ARG A 31 2.82 -2.44 16.32
N TRP A 32 3.24 -2.36 15.06
CA TRP A 32 3.27 -3.49 14.16
C TRP A 32 4.33 -3.33 13.06
N ALA A 33 4.68 -4.43 12.41
CA ALA A 33 5.54 -4.44 11.24
C ALA A 33 5.11 -5.57 10.30
N THR A 34 5.30 -5.38 9.01
CA THR A 34 5.01 -6.37 7.99
C THR A 34 5.99 -6.27 6.84
N SER A 35 6.24 -7.37 6.15
CA SER A 35 7.05 -7.36 4.93
C SER A 35 6.29 -6.70 3.80
N THR A 36 6.97 -6.00 2.92
CA THR A 36 6.41 -5.45 1.68
C THR A 36 7.31 -5.82 0.49
N LEU A 37 6.84 -5.58 -0.73
CA LEU A 37 7.57 -5.93 -1.93
C LEU A 37 8.88 -5.12 -2.06
N ARG A 38 9.88 -5.71 -2.70
CA ARG A 38 11.23 -5.15 -2.82
C ARG A 38 11.26 -3.77 -3.46
N SER A 39 10.41 -3.53 -4.45
CA SER A 39 10.33 -2.25 -5.18
C SER A 39 9.54 -1.17 -4.45
N ALA A 40 8.96 -1.44 -3.26
CA ALA A 40 8.24 -0.44 -2.47
C ALA A 40 9.13 0.80 -2.23
N CYS A 41 8.63 1.99 -2.56
CA CYS A 41 9.42 3.23 -2.53
C CYS A 41 8.69 4.45 -1.99
N CYS A 42 7.36 4.47 -1.99
CA CYS A 42 6.58 5.58 -1.47
C CYS A 42 5.40 5.12 -0.63
N LEU A 43 4.96 5.99 0.29
CA LEU A 43 3.92 5.71 1.27
C LEU A 43 2.92 6.86 1.33
N ALA A 44 1.64 6.54 1.56
CA ALA A 44 0.63 7.54 1.88
C ALA A 44 -0.34 7.00 2.94
N ALA A 45 -0.53 7.74 4.03
CA ALA A 45 -1.46 7.36 5.09
C ALA A 45 -2.91 7.52 4.62
N ILE A 46 -3.73 6.51 4.90
CA ILE A 46 -5.18 6.53 4.65
C ILE A 46 -5.90 7.08 5.88
N PRO A 47 -6.93 7.94 5.70
CA PRO A 47 -7.75 8.41 6.81
C PRO A 47 -8.30 7.26 7.66
N GLY A 48 -8.32 7.45 8.96
CA GLY A 48 -8.83 6.46 9.92
C GLY A 48 -9.98 7.01 10.76
N GLY A 49 -10.51 6.17 11.64
CA GLY A 49 -11.62 6.50 12.52
C GLY A 49 -12.92 6.75 11.76
N ALA A 50 -13.57 7.90 12.00
CA ALA A 50 -14.81 8.27 11.31
C ALA A 50 -14.63 8.56 9.82
N ASP A 51 -13.42 8.89 9.37
CA ASP A 51 -13.12 9.34 8.01
C ASP A 51 -12.64 8.24 7.08
N GLY A 52 -12.40 7.03 7.58
CA GLY A 52 -11.94 5.95 6.73
C GLY A 52 -11.39 4.73 7.46
N PRO A 53 -10.87 3.75 6.70
CA PRO A 53 -10.45 2.45 7.24
C PRO A 53 -9.07 2.48 7.92
N SER A 54 -8.37 3.61 7.93
CA SER A 54 -6.95 3.71 8.33
C SER A 54 -6.01 2.89 7.43
N GLY A 55 -4.76 2.73 7.85
CA GLY A 55 -3.77 2.00 7.09
C GLY A 55 -2.92 2.87 6.18
N VAL A 56 -2.24 2.24 5.22
CA VAL A 56 -1.27 2.89 4.35
C VAL A 56 -1.32 2.33 2.93
N LEU A 57 -1.20 3.20 1.94
CA LEU A 57 -0.89 2.81 0.57
C LEU A 57 0.62 2.80 0.39
N VAL A 58 1.12 1.75 -0.25
CA VAL A 58 2.52 1.56 -0.60
C VAL A 58 2.62 1.46 -2.11
N GLY A 59 3.35 2.37 -2.72
CA GLY A 59 3.64 2.34 -4.15
C GLY A 59 4.99 1.69 -4.44
N GLY A 60 5.04 0.92 -5.52
CA GLY A 60 6.22 0.26 -6.01
C GLY A 60 6.26 0.19 -7.53
N GLU A 61 7.01 -0.75 -8.06
CA GLU A 61 7.12 -0.99 -9.50
C GLU A 61 5.92 -1.81 -9.97
N ASP A 62 5.10 -1.23 -10.85
CA ASP A 62 3.88 -1.79 -11.44
C ASP A 62 2.72 -2.08 -10.48
N TYR A 63 2.78 -1.65 -9.22
CA TYR A 63 1.72 -1.94 -8.25
C TYR A 63 1.52 -0.81 -7.23
N ILE A 64 0.32 -0.84 -6.63
CA ILE A 64 0.01 -0.18 -5.36
C ILE A 64 -0.57 -1.23 -4.42
N GLU A 65 -0.12 -1.22 -3.17
CA GLU A 65 -0.54 -2.12 -2.12
C GLU A 65 -1.22 -1.34 -1.00
N TYR A 66 -2.32 -1.87 -0.46
CA TYR A 66 -2.93 -1.36 0.77
C TYR A 66 -2.60 -2.29 1.93
N LEU A 67 -2.07 -1.71 2.99
CA LEU A 67 -1.67 -2.40 4.22
C LEU A 67 -2.36 -1.76 5.44
N HIS A 68 -2.78 -2.61 6.36
CA HIS A 68 -3.39 -2.24 7.62
C HIS A 68 -2.92 -3.20 8.72
N GLU A 69 -3.00 -2.79 9.98
CA GLU A 69 -2.70 -3.65 11.13
C GLU A 69 -3.53 -4.95 11.08
N GLY A 70 -2.90 -6.08 11.36
CA GLY A 70 -3.55 -7.39 11.33
C GLY A 70 -3.67 -8.05 9.96
N MET A 71 -3.13 -7.44 8.89
CA MET A 71 -3.04 -8.10 7.59
C MET A 71 -1.86 -9.08 7.57
N SER A 72 -2.13 -10.33 7.22
CA SER A 72 -1.11 -11.37 7.10
C SER A 72 -0.44 -11.32 5.72
N PRO A 73 0.87 -11.65 5.62
CA PRO A 73 1.53 -11.84 4.33
C PRO A 73 0.85 -12.96 3.52
N PRO A 74 0.87 -12.92 2.18
CA PRO A 74 0.16 -13.89 1.33
C PRO A 74 0.68 -15.34 1.43
N SER A 75 1.84 -15.56 2.01
CA SER A 75 2.51 -16.86 2.10
C SER A 75 2.18 -17.70 3.36
N SER A 76 1.39 -17.18 4.30
CA SER A 76 1.02 -17.96 5.48
C SER A 76 -0.18 -18.86 5.20
N SER A 77 0.07 -20.05 4.66
CA SER A 77 -0.82 -21.20 4.79
C SER A 77 -0.77 -21.71 6.22
N SER A 78 -1.44 -21.08 7.15
CA SER A 78 -1.64 -21.64 8.48
C SER A 78 -3.10 -21.48 8.87
N SER A 79 -3.75 -22.62 8.80
CA SER A 79 -4.94 -22.98 9.55
C SER A 79 -4.80 -22.56 11.02
N SER A 80 -5.85 -22.03 11.51
CA SER A 80 -6.36 -22.01 12.88
C SER A 80 -6.42 -20.66 13.57
N SER A 81 -7.60 -20.49 14.05
CA SER A 81 -8.14 -19.54 15.03
C SER A 81 -8.63 -18.19 14.52
N GLY A 82 -9.94 -18.11 14.33
CA GLY A 82 -10.95 -17.11 14.72
C GLY A 82 -10.73 -15.61 14.52
N THR A 83 -9.59 -15.14 14.09
CA THR A 83 -9.35 -13.73 13.79
C THR A 83 -9.55 -13.52 12.29
N LYS A 84 -10.42 -12.60 11.90
CA LYS A 84 -10.66 -12.20 10.51
C LYS A 84 -9.33 -11.63 9.96
N ASN A 85 -8.47 -12.49 9.41
CA ASN A 85 -7.26 -12.08 8.71
C ASN A 85 -7.69 -11.32 7.45
N SER A 86 -7.63 -10.01 7.50
CA SER A 86 -7.85 -9.17 6.34
C SER A 86 -6.75 -9.46 5.32
N LYS A 87 -7.17 -9.88 4.12
CA LYS A 87 -6.25 -10.17 3.02
C LYS A 87 -5.56 -8.88 2.56
N ARG A 88 -4.26 -8.92 2.35
CA ARG A 88 -3.53 -7.84 1.69
C ARG A 88 -4.12 -7.55 0.31
N LEU A 89 -4.27 -6.28 -0.02
CA LEU A 89 -4.79 -5.84 -1.30
C LEU A 89 -3.64 -5.27 -2.13
N ILE A 90 -3.24 -6.00 -3.16
CA ILE A 90 -2.25 -5.55 -4.15
C ILE A 90 -2.98 -5.40 -5.47
N CYS A 91 -2.82 -4.26 -6.12
CA CYS A 91 -3.41 -3.96 -7.40
C CYS A 91 -2.33 -3.49 -8.38
N ALA A 92 -2.27 -4.12 -9.55
CA ALA A 92 -1.38 -3.68 -10.62
C ALA A 92 -1.86 -2.34 -11.20
N ILE A 93 -0.93 -1.46 -11.57
CA ILE A 93 -1.26 -0.24 -12.28
C ILE A 93 -1.65 -0.54 -13.73
N PRO A 94 -2.62 0.19 -14.33
CA PRO A 94 -2.92 0.07 -15.74
C PRO A 94 -1.71 0.47 -16.58
N ARG A 95 -1.27 -0.42 -17.47
CA ARG A 95 -0.18 -0.14 -18.40
C ARG A 95 -0.69 0.48 -19.69
N ARG A 96 0.10 1.40 -20.25
CA ARG A 96 -0.12 2.00 -21.57
C ARG A 96 0.80 1.33 -22.60
N GLU A 97 0.45 1.43 -23.87
CA GLU A 97 1.29 0.93 -24.98
C GLU A 97 2.67 1.57 -25.02
N LEU A 98 2.77 2.83 -24.60
CA LEU A 98 4.03 3.59 -24.51
C LEU A 98 4.93 3.19 -23.34
N HIS A 99 4.44 2.39 -22.40
CA HIS A 99 5.27 1.92 -21.30
C HIS A 99 6.34 0.94 -21.82
N PRO A 100 7.58 1.04 -21.30
CA PRO A 100 8.65 0.11 -21.67
C PRO A 100 8.22 -1.34 -21.40
N LYS A 101 8.33 -2.23 -22.36
CA LYS A 101 7.96 -3.65 -22.20
C LYS A 101 8.96 -4.43 -21.34
N SER A 102 10.19 -3.96 -21.29
CA SER A 102 11.32 -4.61 -20.60
C SER A 102 11.55 -4.15 -19.17
N LYS A 103 10.81 -3.12 -18.72
CA LYS A 103 10.99 -2.49 -17.41
C LYS A 103 9.64 -2.20 -16.80
N GLY A 104 9.52 -2.37 -15.48
CA GLY A 104 8.36 -1.92 -14.73
C GLY A 104 8.29 -0.39 -14.65
N VAL A 105 7.14 0.11 -14.28
CA VAL A 105 6.85 1.54 -14.11
C VAL A 105 6.77 1.83 -12.62
N LEU A 106 7.65 2.72 -12.15
CA LEU A 106 7.75 3.04 -10.74
C LEU A 106 6.70 4.09 -10.34
N ILE A 107 5.96 3.85 -9.27
CA ILE A 107 5.13 4.86 -8.62
C ILE A 107 5.99 5.71 -7.71
N THR A 108 6.18 6.98 -8.07
CA THR A 108 7.10 7.90 -7.38
C THR A 108 6.47 8.63 -6.21
N THR A 109 5.18 8.88 -6.27
CA THR A 109 4.45 9.59 -5.20
C THR A 109 2.99 9.17 -5.13
N ILE A 110 2.43 9.26 -3.92
CA ILE A 110 1.01 9.06 -3.66
C ILE A 110 0.54 10.19 -2.74
N SER A 111 -0.58 10.81 -3.09
CA SER A 111 -1.23 11.85 -2.30
C SER A 111 -2.68 11.48 -2.03
N VAL A 112 -3.12 11.59 -0.77
CA VAL A 112 -4.49 11.29 -0.37
C VAL A 112 -5.29 12.58 -0.27
N LEU A 113 -6.38 12.66 -1.02
CA LEU A 113 -7.28 13.80 -1.07
C LEU A 113 -8.55 13.47 -0.28
N ARG A 114 -8.79 14.25 0.78
CA ARG A 114 -10.00 14.15 1.59
C ARG A 114 -11.10 15.02 0.99
N GLN A 115 -12.29 14.48 0.90
CA GLN A 115 -13.49 15.17 0.46
C GLN A 115 -14.46 15.36 1.62
N LYS A 116 -15.52 16.13 1.39
CA LYS A 116 -16.60 16.29 2.38
C LYS A 116 -17.27 14.94 2.70
N LYS A 117 -17.81 14.80 3.90
CA LYS A 117 -18.55 13.61 4.39
C LYS A 117 -17.70 12.34 4.49
N GLY A 118 -16.44 12.44 4.89
CA GLY A 118 -15.56 11.28 5.10
C GLY A 118 -15.19 10.51 3.82
N LYS A 119 -15.42 11.10 2.64
CA LYS A 119 -14.97 10.50 1.37
C LYS A 119 -13.53 10.89 1.11
N PHE A 120 -12.78 9.97 0.52
CA PHE A 120 -11.41 10.24 0.08
C PHE A 120 -11.08 9.39 -1.16
N PHE A 121 -10.03 9.78 -1.84
CA PHE A 121 -9.35 8.98 -2.86
C PHE A 121 -7.88 9.35 -2.84
N ALA A 122 -7.03 8.54 -3.46
CA ALA A 122 -5.63 8.90 -3.63
C ALA A 122 -5.33 9.15 -5.12
N LEU A 123 -4.35 10.02 -5.34
CA LEU A 123 -3.69 10.18 -6.64
C LEU A 123 -2.28 9.59 -6.49
N ALA A 124 -1.90 8.76 -7.45
CA ALA A 124 -0.56 8.23 -7.56
C ALA A 124 0.05 8.69 -8.88
N GLN A 125 1.34 9.04 -8.87
CA GLN A 125 2.06 9.44 -10.06
C GLN A 125 3.18 8.47 -10.35
N SER A 126 3.34 8.10 -11.61
CA SER A 126 4.47 7.29 -12.07
C SER A 126 5.68 8.14 -12.46
N GLU A 127 6.83 7.51 -12.59
CA GLU A 127 8.05 8.11 -13.14
C GLU A 127 7.88 8.59 -14.59
N LEU A 128 6.87 8.10 -15.29
CA LEU A 128 6.55 8.47 -16.68
C LEU A 128 5.45 9.56 -16.77
N GLY A 129 5.13 10.23 -15.67
CA GLY A 129 4.15 11.30 -15.61
C GLY A 129 2.69 10.85 -15.63
N ASP A 130 2.39 9.56 -15.61
CA ASP A 130 1.02 9.08 -15.51
C ASP A 130 0.45 9.35 -14.14
N VAL A 131 -0.78 9.85 -14.10
CA VAL A 131 -1.53 10.09 -12.88
C VAL A 131 -2.66 9.08 -12.79
N TYR A 132 -2.65 8.30 -11.73
CA TYR A 132 -3.67 7.29 -11.43
C TYR A 132 -4.54 7.72 -10.28
N LYS A 133 -5.84 7.47 -10.39
CA LYS A 133 -6.78 7.56 -9.29
C LYS A 133 -6.89 6.21 -8.60
N VAL A 134 -6.67 6.20 -7.31
CA VAL A 134 -6.80 5.02 -6.45
C VAL A 134 -8.00 5.20 -5.53
N THR A 135 -8.92 4.24 -5.54
CA THR A 135 -10.10 4.23 -4.69
C THR A 135 -10.18 2.95 -3.89
N LEU A 136 -10.54 3.06 -2.63
CA LEU A 136 -10.77 1.94 -1.73
C LEU A 136 -12.28 1.76 -1.51
N GLN A 137 -12.77 0.55 -1.67
CA GLN A 137 -14.14 0.18 -1.36
C GLN A 137 -14.16 -0.50 0.01
N MET A 138 -14.95 0.06 0.91
CA MET A 138 -15.14 -0.47 2.25
C MET A 138 -16.33 -1.41 2.30
N SER A 139 -16.33 -2.33 3.24
CA SER A 139 -17.49 -3.18 3.53
C SER A 139 -18.70 -2.34 3.93
N LYS A 140 -19.88 -2.80 3.56
CA LYS A 140 -21.15 -2.18 4.00
C LYS A 140 -21.42 -2.41 5.49
N GLU A 141 -20.92 -3.50 6.02
CA GLU A 141 -21.12 -3.91 7.42
C GLU A 141 -20.10 -3.24 8.35
N ASP A 142 -18.86 -3.11 7.87
CA ASP A 142 -17.75 -2.56 8.66
C ASP A 142 -16.89 -1.65 7.78
N LYS A 143 -17.02 -0.35 8.00
CA LYS A 143 -16.27 0.69 7.25
C LYS A 143 -14.76 0.69 7.51
N THR A 144 -14.29 -0.07 8.48
CA THR A 144 -12.85 -0.25 8.73
C THR A 144 -12.23 -1.32 7.84
N VAL A 145 -13.06 -2.17 7.21
CA VAL A 145 -12.61 -3.25 6.34
C VAL A 145 -12.66 -2.82 4.89
N VAL A 146 -11.50 -2.79 4.25
CA VAL A 146 -11.38 -2.56 2.81
C VAL A 146 -11.55 -3.90 2.08
N THR A 147 -12.51 -3.96 1.18
CA THR A 147 -12.84 -5.16 0.42
C THR A 147 -12.20 -5.18 -0.96
N HIS A 148 -12.00 -4.01 -1.54
CA HIS A 148 -11.48 -3.89 -2.90
C HIS A 148 -10.72 -2.57 -3.09
N MET A 149 -9.70 -2.60 -3.98
CA MET A 149 -8.96 -1.43 -4.42
C MET A 149 -9.04 -1.35 -5.94
N THR A 150 -9.32 -0.17 -6.46
CA THR A 150 -9.37 0.09 -7.91
C THR A 150 -8.38 1.18 -8.26
N ILE A 151 -7.62 0.95 -9.33
CA ILE A 151 -6.68 1.91 -9.90
C ILE A 151 -7.11 2.19 -11.34
N CYS A 152 -7.28 3.46 -11.69
CA CYS A 152 -7.55 3.87 -13.06
C CYS A 152 -6.63 5.01 -13.48
N LEU A 153 -6.18 4.99 -14.73
CA LEU A 153 -5.45 6.11 -15.32
C LEU A 153 -6.39 7.31 -15.41
N LEU A 154 -5.96 8.44 -14.89
CA LEU A 154 -6.70 9.68 -14.91
C LEU A 154 -6.20 10.62 -16.01
N ASP A 155 -4.88 10.80 -16.06
CA ASP A 155 -4.22 11.70 -17.00
C ASP A 155 -2.73 11.33 -17.14
N THR A 156 -2.03 11.98 -18.07
CA THR A 156 -0.60 11.88 -18.27
C THR A 156 -0.01 13.27 -18.35
N LEU A 157 0.83 13.62 -17.39
CA LEU A 157 1.52 14.90 -17.38
C LEU A 157 2.69 14.86 -18.36
N PRO A 158 2.95 15.95 -19.11
CA PRO A 158 4.13 16.02 -19.96
C PRO A 158 5.39 15.98 -19.08
N ILE A 159 6.30 15.07 -19.40
CA ILE A 159 7.62 15.04 -18.79
C ILE A 159 8.43 16.13 -19.52
N GLY A 160 8.86 17.15 -18.80
CA GLY A 160 9.76 18.17 -19.36
C GLY A 160 11.05 17.52 -19.85
N ASN A 161 11.46 17.90 -21.05
CA ASN A 161 12.78 17.51 -21.60
C ASN A 161 13.88 18.25 -20.88
#